data_80f5db3d72b72768cfa7f2f1c11ce7f9
#
_entry.id   80f5db3d72b72768cfa7f2f1c11ce7f9
#
_cell.length_a   1.000
_cell.length_b   1.000
_cell.length_c   1.000
_cell.angle_alpha   90.00
_cell.angle_beta   90.00
_cell.angle_gamma   90.00
#
_symmetry.space_group_name_H-M   'P 1'
#
loop_
_entity.id
_entity.type
_entity.pdbx_description
1 polymer ?
#
loop_
_entity_poly.entity_id
_entity_poly.type
_entity_poly.pdbx_seq_one_letter_code
_entity_poly.pdbx_strand_id
1 'polypeptide(L)'
;TRDGNIVTFSGLPDLRSLTLFRFDPTNTQESYRVTHVGFFLNGEAFFTMNAADLEAQAFPVNASWQLNGEELVFTPQNPDSSFLLSADSIREAAENAAAKLHVLYVRQRFFLALSIALLHCVLLFFRNGIASYLKTLFLPDSSGHFDWFALISTAVIAGALLVVCIIGLFSALGLHPDEWDVKACLDYGMTHFLPPDMRDPAVAQTYSGYGYTKLENYTWYFYLAGKIALLFKTMFCSLAYYRVPNLLLFAALAFYFVRNIRQKNWLMVALGICVQSWYIFSYTTADALDFTIAFAITCLLCNPQSLLYRTVEKKKLCRRDIPAFLLLGLLFGNIALGKQCYLAILALSFFVLLLRLIWQKDPLQK
;
A
#
# COMPACT_ATOMS: atom_id res chain seq x y z
N THR A 1 -14.34 -3.13 -28.66
CA THR A 1 -13.37 -2.82 -27.60
C THR A 1 -13.00 -4.08 -26.88
N ARG A 2 -11.72 -4.36 -26.79
CA ARG A 2 -11.15 -5.66 -26.40
C ARG A 2 -11.08 -5.92 -24.91
N ASP A 3 -11.43 -5.00 -24.06
CA ASP A 3 -11.17 -5.11 -22.64
C ASP A 3 -12.50 -5.23 -21.91
N GLY A 4 -12.68 -6.40 -21.27
CA GLY A 4 -13.82 -6.63 -20.41
C GLY A 4 -13.87 -5.56 -19.32
N ASN A 5 -14.81 -4.63 -19.40
CA ASN A 5 -15.02 -3.65 -18.35
C ASN A 5 -15.62 -4.34 -17.13
N ILE A 6 -14.89 -4.37 -16.04
CA ILE A 6 -15.43 -4.77 -14.74
C ILE A 6 -16.19 -3.57 -14.18
N VAL A 7 -17.52 -3.70 -14.11
CA VAL A 7 -18.36 -2.73 -13.42
C VAL A 7 -18.58 -3.21 -12.01
N THR A 8 -18.11 -2.44 -11.03
CA THR A 8 -18.25 -2.80 -9.61
C THR A 8 -19.28 -1.90 -8.95
N PHE A 9 -20.27 -2.52 -8.31
CA PHE A 9 -21.25 -1.84 -7.46
C PHE A 9 -20.88 -2.08 -6.01
N SER A 10 -20.83 -1.02 -5.20
CA SER A 10 -20.59 -1.09 -3.77
C SER A 10 -21.81 -0.64 -2.98
N GLY A 11 -21.91 -1.08 -1.72
CA GLY A 11 -23.01 -0.68 -0.85
C GLY A 11 -24.35 -1.34 -1.20
N LEU A 12 -24.32 -2.57 -1.71
CA LEU A 12 -25.55 -3.33 -1.95
C LEU A 12 -26.35 -3.47 -0.66
N PRO A 13 -27.69 -3.35 -0.73
CA PRO A 13 -28.58 -3.59 0.41
C PRO A 13 -28.49 -5.03 0.90
N ASP A 14 -29.13 -5.33 2.04
CA ASP A 14 -29.17 -6.70 2.57
C ASP A 14 -29.72 -7.67 1.53
N LEU A 15 -28.86 -8.55 1.03
CA LEU A 15 -29.20 -9.52 -0.02
C LEU A 15 -30.39 -10.42 0.34
N ARG A 16 -30.67 -10.61 1.65
CA ARG A 16 -31.79 -11.38 2.15
C ARG A 16 -33.14 -10.72 1.91
N SER A 17 -33.17 -9.41 1.78
CA SER A 17 -34.39 -8.64 1.51
C SER A 17 -34.68 -8.44 0.02
N LEU A 18 -33.74 -8.79 -0.85
CA LEU A 18 -33.87 -8.62 -2.29
C LEU A 18 -34.60 -9.82 -2.91
N THR A 19 -35.48 -9.53 -3.85
CA THR A 19 -36.17 -10.52 -4.69
C THR A 19 -35.59 -10.62 -6.07
N LEU A 20 -35.12 -9.49 -6.61
CA LEU A 20 -34.58 -9.36 -7.96
C LEU A 20 -33.39 -8.39 -8.00
N PHE A 21 -32.42 -8.72 -8.82
CA PHE A 21 -31.38 -7.78 -9.26
C PHE A 21 -31.70 -7.33 -10.67
N ARG A 22 -31.68 -6.01 -10.89
CA ARG A 22 -31.78 -5.41 -12.19
C ARG A 22 -30.40 -4.89 -12.59
N PHE A 23 -29.95 -5.33 -13.75
CA PHE A 23 -28.71 -4.86 -14.36
C PHE A 23 -29.07 -4.02 -15.59
N ASP A 24 -28.75 -2.74 -15.52
CA ASP A 24 -28.90 -1.77 -16.62
C ASP A 24 -27.52 -1.52 -17.22
N PRO A 25 -27.13 -2.26 -18.24
CA PRO A 25 -25.75 -2.25 -18.68
C PRO A 25 -25.36 -0.96 -19.41
N THR A 26 -26.31 -0.27 -20.03
CA THR A 26 -26.03 0.96 -20.76
C THR A 26 -27.32 1.73 -21.10
N ASN A 27 -27.19 3.04 -21.25
CA ASN A 27 -28.24 3.91 -21.83
C ASN A 27 -28.12 4.04 -23.35
N THR A 28 -27.22 3.26 -23.96
CA THR A 28 -27.03 3.24 -25.43
C THR A 28 -27.69 2.00 -26.03
N GLN A 29 -27.96 2.02 -27.35
CA GLN A 29 -28.50 0.86 -28.04
C GLN A 29 -27.43 -0.05 -28.63
N GLU A 30 -26.18 0.08 -28.15
CA GLU A 30 -25.09 -0.79 -28.58
C GLU A 30 -25.17 -2.18 -27.91
N SER A 31 -24.91 -3.21 -28.69
CA SER A 31 -24.79 -4.57 -28.16
C SER A 31 -23.51 -4.73 -27.37
N TYR A 32 -23.60 -5.46 -26.26
CA TYR A 32 -22.43 -5.79 -25.45
C TYR A 32 -22.44 -7.26 -25.10
N ARG A 33 -21.28 -7.73 -24.67
CA ARG A 33 -21.02 -9.14 -24.36
C ARG A 33 -20.80 -9.29 -22.87
N VAL A 34 -21.50 -10.24 -22.27
CA VAL A 34 -21.37 -10.59 -20.87
C VAL A 34 -20.72 -11.97 -20.79
N THR A 35 -19.56 -12.08 -20.17
CA THR A 35 -18.87 -13.35 -19.98
C THR A 35 -19.25 -13.98 -18.63
N HIS A 36 -19.36 -13.15 -17.60
CA HIS A 36 -19.74 -13.61 -16.26
C HIS A 36 -20.29 -12.46 -15.42
N VAL A 37 -21.10 -12.81 -14.42
CA VAL A 37 -21.50 -11.92 -13.33
C VAL A 37 -20.97 -12.51 -12.03
N GLY A 38 -20.32 -11.70 -11.20
CA GLY A 38 -19.76 -12.14 -9.93
C GLY A 38 -20.22 -11.27 -8.78
N PHE A 39 -20.46 -11.91 -7.64
CA PHE A 39 -20.73 -11.25 -6.37
C PHE A 39 -19.52 -11.44 -5.46
N PHE A 40 -19.02 -10.34 -4.94
CA PHE A 40 -17.77 -10.31 -4.20
C PHE A 40 -18.00 -9.83 -2.77
N LEU A 41 -17.27 -10.45 -1.85
CA LEU A 41 -17.19 -10.04 -0.46
C LEU A 41 -15.74 -9.82 -0.10
N ASN A 42 -15.39 -8.58 0.27
CA ASN A 42 -14.00 -8.20 0.55
C ASN A 42 -13.00 -8.55 -0.59
N GLY A 43 -13.45 -8.46 -1.82
CA GLY A 43 -12.63 -8.75 -3.00
C GLY A 43 -12.52 -10.24 -3.36
N GLU A 44 -13.13 -11.13 -2.59
CA GLU A 44 -13.24 -12.56 -2.93
C GLU A 44 -14.63 -12.86 -3.49
N ALA A 45 -14.67 -13.52 -4.67
CA ALA A 45 -15.94 -13.95 -5.24
C ALA A 45 -16.55 -15.02 -4.36
N PHE A 46 -17.80 -14.82 -3.94
CA PHE A 46 -18.55 -15.83 -3.23
C PHE A 46 -19.61 -16.53 -4.11
N PHE A 47 -19.97 -15.89 -5.22
CA PHE A 47 -20.88 -16.44 -6.20
C PHE A 47 -20.52 -15.90 -7.57
N THR A 48 -20.46 -16.75 -8.59
CA THR A 48 -20.21 -16.38 -9.98
C THR A 48 -21.11 -17.16 -10.89
N MET A 49 -21.60 -16.51 -11.95
CA MET A 49 -22.37 -17.11 -13.03
C MET A 49 -21.65 -16.87 -14.34
N ASN A 50 -21.44 -17.90 -15.11
CA ASN A 50 -20.94 -17.79 -16.49
C ASN A 50 -22.08 -17.40 -17.46
N ALA A 51 -21.79 -17.22 -18.72
CA ALA A 51 -22.75 -16.80 -19.72
C ALA A 51 -23.92 -17.80 -19.89
N ALA A 52 -23.67 -19.11 -19.81
CA ALA A 52 -24.70 -20.12 -19.90
C ALA A 52 -25.62 -20.15 -18.67
N ASP A 53 -25.06 -19.95 -17.47
CA ASP A 53 -25.83 -19.84 -16.24
C ASP A 53 -26.73 -18.59 -16.27
N LEU A 54 -26.22 -17.48 -16.82
CA LEU A 54 -26.97 -16.24 -16.99
C LEU A 54 -28.12 -16.44 -17.97
N GLU A 55 -27.91 -17.11 -19.10
CA GLU A 55 -28.97 -17.42 -20.08
C GLU A 55 -30.08 -18.24 -19.43
N ALA A 56 -29.71 -19.19 -18.58
CA ALA A 56 -30.66 -20.09 -17.93
C ALA A 56 -31.46 -19.45 -16.77
N GLN A 57 -30.88 -18.48 -16.06
CA GLN A 57 -31.42 -17.98 -14.78
C GLN A 57 -31.85 -16.52 -14.80
N ALA A 58 -31.43 -15.75 -15.80
CA ALA A 58 -31.81 -14.35 -15.91
C ALA A 58 -32.83 -14.14 -17.05
N PHE A 59 -33.50 -12.99 -17.02
CA PHE A 59 -34.55 -12.65 -17.99
C PHE A 59 -34.24 -11.29 -18.62
N PRO A 60 -34.15 -11.22 -19.98
CA PRO A 60 -33.99 -9.96 -20.66
C PRO A 60 -35.30 -9.15 -20.61
N VAL A 61 -35.18 -7.84 -20.40
CA VAL A 61 -36.29 -6.89 -20.42
C VAL A 61 -35.99 -5.85 -21.49
N ASN A 62 -36.91 -5.70 -22.46
CA ASN A 62 -36.71 -4.81 -23.62
C ASN A 62 -35.41 -5.08 -24.37
N ALA A 63 -34.96 -6.33 -24.40
CA ALA A 63 -33.72 -6.75 -25.04
C ALA A 63 -33.88 -8.19 -25.55
N SER A 64 -32.98 -8.56 -26.45
CA SER A 64 -32.74 -9.94 -26.82
C SER A 64 -31.32 -10.32 -26.46
N TRP A 65 -31.09 -11.61 -26.18
CA TRP A 65 -29.74 -12.13 -26.00
C TRP A 65 -29.56 -13.46 -26.73
N GLN A 66 -28.31 -13.76 -26.99
CA GLN A 66 -27.93 -15.01 -27.62
C GLN A 66 -26.62 -15.49 -27.05
N LEU A 67 -26.57 -16.74 -26.64
CA LEU A 67 -25.33 -17.38 -26.22
C LEU A 67 -24.45 -17.66 -27.45
N ASN A 68 -23.22 -17.16 -27.43
CA ASN A 68 -22.24 -17.34 -28.48
C ASN A 68 -20.92 -17.85 -27.86
N GLY A 69 -20.80 -19.17 -27.74
CA GLY A 69 -19.70 -19.80 -27.04
C GLY A 69 -19.72 -19.50 -25.53
N GLU A 70 -18.70 -18.82 -25.02
CA GLU A 70 -18.58 -18.43 -23.61
C GLU A 70 -19.10 -17.01 -23.32
N GLU A 71 -19.70 -16.37 -24.30
CA GLU A 71 -20.20 -15.00 -24.21
C GLU A 71 -21.71 -14.94 -24.43
N LEU A 72 -22.43 -14.21 -23.59
CA LEU A 72 -23.83 -13.87 -23.79
C LEU A 72 -23.90 -12.50 -24.47
N VAL A 73 -24.32 -12.48 -25.72
CA VAL A 73 -24.47 -11.23 -26.49
C VAL A 73 -25.84 -10.65 -26.18
N PHE A 74 -25.85 -9.50 -25.52
CA PHE A 74 -27.05 -8.77 -25.17
C PHE A 74 -27.27 -7.63 -26.19
N THR A 75 -28.46 -7.59 -26.77
CA THR A 75 -28.83 -6.59 -27.77
C THR A 75 -30.02 -5.78 -27.26
N PRO A 76 -29.80 -4.51 -26.86
CA PRO A 76 -30.86 -3.62 -26.41
C PRO A 76 -31.89 -3.33 -27.53
N GLN A 77 -33.17 -3.29 -27.18
CA GLN A 77 -34.25 -2.87 -28.09
C GLN A 77 -34.66 -1.41 -27.86
N ASN A 78 -34.35 -0.87 -26.66
CA ASN A 78 -34.58 0.54 -26.33
C ASN A 78 -33.58 0.99 -25.23
N PRO A 79 -33.56 2.30 -24.90
CA PRO A 79 -32.65 2.82 -23.88
C PRO A 79 -32.88 2.27 -22.43
N ASP A 80 -34.07 1.72 -22.15
CA ASP A 80 -34.42 1.10 -20.85
C ASP A 80 -34.31 -0.43 -20.91
N SER A 81 -33.32 -0.93 -21.64
CA SER A 81 -33.05 -2.35 -21.77
C SER A 81 -32.21 -2.84 -20.58
N SER A 82 -32.65 -3.93 -19.97
CA SER A 82 -32.01 -4.50 -18.79
C SER A 82 -32.10 -6.02 -18.80
N PHE A 83 -31.44 -6.67 -17.87
CA PHE A 83 -31.76 -8.05 -17.49
C PHE A 83 -32.02 -8.16 -16.01
N LEU A 84 -32.92 -9.06 -15.66
CA LEU A 84 -33.33 -9.36 -14.29
C LEU A 84 -32.76 -10.72 -13.88
N LEU A 85 -32.15 -10.77 -12.71
CA LEU A 85 -31.65 -11.99 -12.10
C LEU A 85 -32.39 -12.24 -10.78
N SER A 86 -32.94 -13.46 -10.60
CA SER A 86 -33.57 -13.82 -9.36
C SER A 86 -32.56 -13.82 -8.19
N ALA A 87 -32.95 -13.22 -7.08
CA ALA A 87 -32.14 -13.24 -5.88
C ALA A 87 -32.07 -14.64 -5.24
N ASP A 88 -33.03 -15.53 -5.56
CA ASP A 88 -33.05 -16.90 -5.01
C ASP A 88 -31.81 -17.68 -5.40
N SER A 89 -31.31 -17.48 -6.64
CA SER A 89 -30.08 -18.11 -7.12
C SER A 89 -28.84 -17.74 -6.31
N ILE A 90 -28.88 -16.60 -5.62
CA ILE A 90 -27.76 -16.01 -4.91
C ILE A 90 -27.94 -16.14 -3.39
N ARG A 91 -29.17 -16.37 -2.91
CA ARG A 91 -29.52 -16.33 -1.48
C ARG A 91 -28.74 -17.38 -0.67
N GLU A 92 -28.69 -18.61 -1.14
CA GLU A 92 -27.92 -19.66 -0.46
C GLU A 92 -26.42 -19.33 -0.38
N ALA A 93 -25.87 -18.84 -1.49
CA ALA A 93 -24.48 -18.38 -1.52
C ALA A 93 -24.25 -17.17 -0.60
N ALA A 94 -25.24 -16.25 -0.52
CA ALA A 94 -25.18 -15.10 0.36
C ALA A 94 -25.24 -15.49 1.84
N GLU A 95 -26.06 -16.47 2.21
CA GLU A 95 -26.13 -17.00 3.58
C GLU A 95 -24.81 -17.67 3.99
N ASN A 96 -24.23 -18.46 3.10
CA ASN A 96 -22.93 -19.08 3.31
C ASN A 96 -21.82 -18.01 3.42
N ALA A 97 -21.90 -16.97 2.61
CA ALA A 97 -20.98 -15.83 2.69
C ALA A 97 -21.14 -15.06 4.01
N ALA A 98 -22.38 -14.86 4.48
CA ALA A 98 -22.66 -14.22 5.76
C ALA A 98 -22.11 -15.03 6.95
N ALA A 99 -22.20 -16.37 6.91
CA ALA A 99 -21.59 -17.23 7.91
C ALA A 99 -20.06 -17.10 7.91
N LYS A 100 -19.42 -17.10 6.73
CA LYS A 100 -17.97 -16.84 6.60
C LYS A 100 -17.59 -15.45 7.11
N LEU A 101 -18.40 -14.44 6.84
CA LEU A 101 -18.24 -13.08 7.36
C LEU A 101 -18.25 -13.07 8.89
N HIS A 102 -19.19 -13.76 9.50
CA HIS A 102 -19.27 -13.84 10.97
C HIS A 102 -17.97 -14.40 11.56
N VAL A 103 -17.44 -15.48 10.99
CA VAL A 103 -16.16 -16.07 11.41
C VAL A 103 -15.00 -15.05 11.20
N LEU A 104 -15.02 -14.32 10.09
CA LEU A 104 -14.03 -13.27 9.83
C LEU A 104 -14.12 -12.14 10.87
N TYR A 105 -15.32 -11.68 11.21
CA TYR A 105 -15.53 -10.65 12.24
C TYR A 105 -15.08 -11.11 13.63
N VAL A 106 -15.37 -12.34 14.01
CA VAL A 106 -14.90 -12.91 15.30
C VAL A 106 -13.37 -12.93 15.32
N ARG A 107 -12.75 -13.42 14.23
CA ARG A 107 -11.31 -13.45 14.08
C ARG A 107 -10.72 -12.03 14.12
N GLN A 108 -11.32 -11.07 13.42
CA GLN A 108 -10.90 -9.68 13.42
C GLN A 108 -10.93 -9.07 14.83
N ARG A 109 -12.01 -9.28 15.58
CA ARG A 109 -12.12 -8.81 16.96
C ARG A 109 -11.05 -9.43 17.85
N PHE A 110 -10.75 -10.71 17.66
CA PHE A 110 -9.66 -11.38 18.36
C PHE A 110 -8.30 -10.73 18.05
N PHE A 111 -7.97 -10.52 16.77
CA PHE A 111 -6.72 -9.88 16.38
C PHE A 111 -6.66 -8.42 16.84
N LEU A 112 -7.77 -7.69 16.82
CA LEU A 112 -7.83 -6.34 17.36
C LEU A 112 -7.52 -6.34 18.87
N ALA A 113 -8.14 -7.23 19.63
CA ALA A 113 -7.87 -7.38 21.05
C ALA A 113 -6.41 -7.75 21.32
N LEU A 114 -5.86 -8.70 20.54
CA LEU A 114 -4.46 -9.08 20.62
C LEU A 114 -3.53 -7.90 20.27
N SER A 115 -3.85 -7.12 19.24
CA SER A 115 -3.07 -5.94 18.85
C SER A 115 -3.08 -4.87 19.94
N ILE A 116 -4.24 -4.65 20.58
CA ILE A 116 -4.37 -3.72 21.73
C ILE A 116 -3.54 -4.24 22.90
N ALA A 117 -3.59 -5.53 23.20
CA ALA A 117 -2.79 -6.13 24.27
C ALA A 117 -1.29 -6.01 23.99
N LEU A 118 -0.85 -6.31 22.77
CA LEU A 118 0.55 -6.15 22.34
C LEU A 118 0.99 -4.69 22.43
N LEU A 119 0.16 -3.75 21.95
CA LEU A 119 0.45 -2.32 22.08
C LEU A 119 0.61 -1.92 23.54
N HIS A 120 -0.27 -2.41 24.41
CA HIS A 120 -0.19 -2.15 25.84
C HIS A 120 1.12 -2.71 26.43
N CYS A 121 1.51 -3.94 26.09
CA CYS A 121 2.79 -4.52 26.50
C CYS A 121 3.98 -3.69 26.01
N VAL A 122 3.95 -3.22 24.74
CA VAL A 122 4.99 -2.35 24.19
C VAL A 122 5.06 -1.03 24.96
N LEU A 123 3.91 -0.39 25.23
CA LEU A 123 3.85 0.85 26.01
C LEU A 123 4.40 0.65 27.44
N LEU A 124 4.05 -0.46 28.10
CA LEU A 124 4.59 -0.80 29.41
C LEU A 124 6.10 -1.05 29.38
N PHE A 125 6.58 -1.78 28.36
CA PHE A 125 8.01 -2.07 28.20
C PHE A 125 8.82 -0.78 27.97
N PHE A 126 8.30 0.13 27.12
CA PHE A 126 8.97 1.39 26.80
C PHE A 126 8.56 2.57 27.70
N ARG A 127 7.78 2.34 28.77
CA ARG A 127 7.21 3.39 29.62
C ARG A 127 8.22 4.45 30.08
N ASN A 128 9.42 4.01 30.46
CA ASN A 128 10.46 4.93 30.93
C ASN A 128 11.03 5.78 29.80
N GLY A 129 11.17 5.20 28.60
CA GLY A 129 11.58 5.94 27.40
C GLY A 129 10.51 6.94 26.98
N ILE A 130 9.24 6.53 27.00
CA ILE A 130 8.10 7.40 26.69
C ILE A 130 8.00 8.53 27.71
N ALA A 131 8.09 8.22 29.00
CA ALA A 131 8.07 9.22 30.06
C ALA A 131 9.22 10.24 29.92
N SER A 132 10.43 9.75 29.62
CA SER A 132 11.59 10.62 29.35
C SER A 132 11.36 11.51 28.12
N TYR A 133 10.78 10.94 27.07
CA TYR A 133 10.44 11.70 25.86
C TYR A 133 9.38 12.77 26.13
N LEU A 134 8.29 12.43 26.84
CA LEU A 134 7.24 13.38 27.23
C LEU A 134 7.80 14.48 28.13
N LYS A 135 8.72 14.15 29.04
CA LYS A 135 9.42 15.19 29.83
C LYS A 135 10.19 16.15 28.92
N THR A 136 10.88 15.65 27.90
CA THR A 136 11.59 16.51 26.93
C THR A 136 10.65 17.42 26.15
N LEU A 137 9.41 16.97 25.90
CA LEU A 137 8.41 17.77 25.17
C LEU A 137 7.72 18.84 26.03
N PHE A 138 7.43 18.51 27.29
CA PHE A 138 6.52 19.32 28.10
C PHE A 138 7.18 20.01 29.32
N LEU A 139 8.44 19.69 29.59
CA LEU A 139 9.16 20.32 30.69
C LEU A 139 10.38 21.10 30.16
N PRO A 140 10.66 22.28 30.73
CA PRO A 140 11.87 23.02 30.40
C PRO A 140 13.12 22.19 30.79
N ASP A 141 14.22 22.45 30.08
CA ASP A 141 15.52 21.86 30.42
C ASP A 141 16.08 22.41 31.74
N SER A 142 17.27 21.95 32.14
CA SER A 142 17.95 22.41 33.35
C SER A 142 18.30 23.89 33.36
N SER A 143 18.27 24.56 32.20
CA SER A 143 18.48 26.00 32.03
C SER A 143 17.17 26.83 31.99
N GLY A 144 16.03 26.14 32.15
CA GLY A 144 14.71 26.79 32.12
C GLY A 144 14.18 27.00 30.68
N HIS A 145 14.87 26.49 29.65
CA HIS A 145 14.46 26.66 28.26
C HIS A 145 13.56 25.52 27.82
N PHE A 146 12.49 25.90 27.09
CA PHE A 146 11.53 24.97 26.53
C PHE A 146 11.88 24.63 25.07
N ASP A 147 11.94 23.34 24.72
CA ASP A 147 12.26 22.91 23.34
C ASP A 147 11.02 22.96 22.45
N TRP A 148 10.67 24.16 21.99
CA TRP A 148 9.58 24.38 21.04
C TRP A 148 9.73 23.62 19.75
N PHE A 149 10.96 23.40 19.28
CA PHE A 149 11.20 22.60 18.07
C PHE A 149 10.74 21.16 18.28
N ALA A 150 11.08 20.55 19.41
CA ALA A 150 10.67 19.19 19.73
C ALA A 150 9.15 19.07 19.81
N LEU A 151 8.48 20.00 20.47
CA LEU A 151 7.02 19.97 20.60
C LEU A 151 6.31 20.14 19.26
N ILE A 152 6.62 21.21 18.52
CA ILE A 152 5.94 21.53 17.25
C ILE A 152 6.20 20.42 16.21
N SER A 153 7.43 19.98 16.07
CA SER A 153 7.77 18.96 15.10
C SER A 153 7.14 17.59 15.43
N THR A 154 7.04 17.24 16.72
CA THR A 154 6.32 16.02 17.13
C THR A 154 4.83 16.14 16.82
N ALA A 155 4.20 17.27 17.07
CA ALA A 155 2.80 17.51 16.76
C ALA A 155 2.55 17.41 15.24
N VAL A 156 3.43 17.97 14.42
CA VAL A 156 3.35 17.90 12.96
C VAL A 156 3.46 16.44 12.47
N ILE A 157 4.45 15.70 12.94
CA ILE A 157 4.65 14.30 12.51
C ILE A 157 3.52 13.39 13.01
N ALA A 158 3.07 13.57 14.24
CA ALA A 158 1.94 12.81 14.79
C ALA A 158 0.64 13.12 14.02
N GLY A 159 0.39 14.40 13.72
CA GLY A 159 -0.75 14.81 12.90
C GLY A 159 -0.68 14.21 11.48
N ALA A 160 0.48 14.27 10.83
CA ALA A 160 0.69 13.65 9.52
C ALA A 160 0.45 12.14 9.56
N LEU A 161 0.99 11.44 10.57
CA LEU A 161 0.77 10.00 10.73
C LEU A 161 -0.73 9.67 10.90
N LEU A 162 -1.43 10.46 11.71
CA LEU A 162 -2.87 10.30 11.89
C LEU A 162 -3.64 10.48 10.57
N VAL A 163 -3.34 11.53 9.82
CA VAL A 163 -3.97 11.82 8.51
C VAL A 163 -3.69 10.68 7.52
N VAL A 164 -2.44 10.25 7.41
CA VAL A 164 -2.03 9.15 6.51
C VAL A 164 -2.75 7.85 6.89
N CYS A 165 -2.86 7.55 8.19
CA CYS A 165 -3.61 6.38 8.66
C CYS A 165 -5.11 6.48 8.36
N ILE A 166 -5.74 7.64 8.58
CA ILE A 166 -7.16 7.84 8.28
C ILE A 166 -7.41 7.65 6.78
N ILE A 167 -6.64 8.32 5.92
CA ILE A 167 -6.80 8.18 4.47
C ILE A 167 -6.53 6.73 4.05
N GLY A 168 -5.44 6.12 4.51
CA GLY A 168 -5.04 4.78 4.11
C GLY A 168 -6.01 3.69 4.53
N LEU A 169 -6.62 3.80 5.70
CA LEU A 169 -7.50 2.75 6.23
C LEU A 169 -8.97 2.92 5.84
N PHE A 170 -9.44 4.15 5.61
CA PHE A 170 -10.87 4.43 5.41
C PHE A 170 -11.23 4.85 3.98
N SER A 171 -10.28 5.23 3.12
CA SER A 171 -10.60 5.50 1.71
C SER A 171 -10.79 4.20 0.92
N ALA A 172 -11.68 4.23 -0.07
CA ALA A 172 -11.90 3.07 -0.95
C ALA A 172 -10.64 2.73 -1.76
N LEU A 173 -10.41 1.44 -2.01
CA LEU A 173 -9.35 1.00 -2.91
C LEU A 173 -9.70 1.43 -4.35
N GLY A 174 -8.70 1.87 -5.10
CA GLY A 174 -8.89 2.35 -6.48
C GLY A 174 -9.25 3.83 -6.60
N LEU A 175 -9.30 4.59 -5.50
CA LEU A 175 -9.40 6.06 -5.55
C LEU A 175 -8.12 6.71 -6.09
N HIS A 176 -7.01 6.03 -5.98
CA HIS A 176 -5.73 6.50 -6.49
C HIS A 176 -5.40 5.82 -7.82
N PRO A 177 -4.80 6.54 -8.76
CA PRO A 177 -4.33 5.97 -10.01
C PRO A 177 -3.43 4.75 -9.77
N ASP A 178 -3.50 3.77 -10.64
CA ASP A 178 -2.66 2.56 -10.64
C ASP A 178 -2.81 1.63 -9.42
N GLU A 179 -3.69 1.93 -8.47
CA GLU A 179 -3.80 1.14 -7.24
C GLU A 179 -4.25 -0.30 -7.52
N TRP A 180 -5.07 -0.51 -8.54
CA TRP A 180 -5.49 -1.85 -8.98
C TRP A 180 -4.34 -2.64 -9.60
N ASP A 181 -3.50 -1.99 -10.40
CA ASP A 181 -2.32 -2.63 -11.02
C ASP A 181 -1.31 -3.02 -9.95
N VAL A 182 -1.08 -2.13 -8.96
CA VAL A 182 -0.21 -2.41 -7.83
C VAL A 182 -0.77 -3.53 -6.97
N LYS A 183 -2.09 -3.57 -6.74
CA LYS A 183 -2.76 -4.66 -6.03
C LYS A 183 -2.50 -6.01 -6.71
N ALA A 184 -2.67 -6.09 -8.03
CA ALA A 184 -2.43 -7.33 -8.77
C ALA A 184 -0.98 -7.82 -8.60
N CYS A 185 -0.01 -6.90 -8.63
CA CYS A 185 1.39 -7.22 -8.35
C CYS A 185 1.63 -7.66 -6.90
N LEU A 186 0.92 -7.09 -5.92
CA LEU A 186 1.00 -7.52 -4.53
C LEU A 186 0.38 -8.90 -4.33
N ASP A 187 -0.72 -9.22 -5.00
CA ASP A 187 -1.33 -10.55 -4.97
C ASP A 187 -0.34 -11.61 -5.47
N TYR A 188 0.38 -11.31 -6.56
CA TYR A 188 1.49 -12.14 -6.99
C TYR A 188 2.57 -12.27 -5.91
N GLY A 189 3.00 -11.16 -5.32
CA GLY A 189 3.99 -11.11 -4.25
C GLY A 189 3.56 -11.83 -2.96
N MET A 190 2.26 -12.03 -2.70
CA MET A 190 1.78 -12.81 -1.55
C MET A 190 2.19 -14.28 -1.64
N THR A 191 2.22 -14.83 -2.84
CA THR A 191 2.48 -16.27 -3.10
C THR A 191 3.93 -16.55 -3.55
N HIS A 192 4.61 -15.55 -4.15
CA HIS A 192 5.95 -15.72 -4.72
C HIS A 192 7.00 -14.92 -3.93
N PHE A 193 8.26 -15.37 -3.95
CA PHE A 193 9.40 -14.72 -3.28
C PHE A 193 10.46 -14.21 -4.24
N LEU A 194 10.53 -14.79 -5.44
CA LEU A 194 11.55 -14.48 -6.42
C LEU A 194 10.98 -13.60 -7.53
N PRO A 195 11.85 -12.88 -8.25
CA PRO A 195 11.44 -12.18 -9.45
C PRO A 195 10.64 -13.10 -10.37
N PRO A 196 9.61 -12.59 -11.05
CA PRO A 196 8.74 -13.43 -11.87
C PRO A 196 9.51 -13.95 -13.08
N ASP A 197 9.26 -15.21 -13.45
CA ASP A 197 9.44 -15.60 -14.84
C ASP A 197 8.28 -14.97 -15.63
N MET A 198 8.59 -14.12 -16.59
CA MET A 198 7.58 -13.44 -17.42
C MET A 198 6.75 -14.42 -18.27
N ARG A 199 7.13 -15.70 -18.31
CA ARG A 199 6.36 -16.78 -18.93
C ARG A 199 5.36 -17.43 -17.97
N ASP A 200 5.44 -17.11 -16.69
CA ASP A 200 4.49 -17.63 -15.68
C ASP A 200 3.08 -17.10 -15.98
N PRO A 201 2.09 -17.99 -16.19
CA PRO A 201 0.70 -17.57 -16.41
C PRO A 201 0.13 -16.68 -15.30
N ALA A 202 0.62 -16.81 -14.06
CA ALA A 202 0.21 -15.97 -12.95
C ALA A 202 0.62 -14.49 -13.14
N VAL A 203 1.68 -14.22 -13.90
CA VAL A 203 2.12 -12.88 -14.25
C VAL A 203 1.14 -12.20 -15.20
N ALA A 204 0.43 -12.97 -16.04
CA ALA A 204 -0.54 -12.43 -16.99
C ALA A 204 -1.65 -11.62 -16.28
N GLN A 205 -2.01 -12.00 -15.04
CA GLN A 205 -3.01 -11.31 -14.24
C GLN A 205 -2.52 -9.97 -13.66
N THR A 206 -1.23 -9.66 -13.76
CA THR A 206 -0.62 -8.43 -13.25
C THR A 206 -0.45 -7.34 -14.32
N TYR A 207 -0.80 -7.65 -15.57
CA TYR A 207 -0.73 -6.68 -16.66
C TYR A 207 -1.83 -5.65 -16.53
N SER A 208 -1.44 -4.38 -16.62
CA SER A 208 -2.37 -3.25 -16.67
C SER A 208 -3.10 -3.19 -18.02
N GLY A 209 -4.17 -2.41 -18.11
CA GLY A 209 -4.85 -2.12 -19.38
C GLY A 209 -3.95 -1.48 -20.45
N TYR A 210 -2.76 -1.00 -20.07
CA TYR A 210 -1.77 -0.44 -21.00
C TYR A 210 -0.77 -1.50 -21.51
N GLY A 211 -0.92 -2.77 -21.13
CA GLY A 211 -0.12 -3.88 -21.63
C GLY A 211 1.27 -4.02 -21.00
N TYR A 212 1.51 -3.46 -19.83
CA TYR A 212 2.73 -3.67 -19.06
C TYR A 212 2.42 -4.08 -17.62
N THR A 213 3.34 -4.79 -16.98
CA THR A 213 3.27 -5.12 -15.56
C THR A 213 4.33 -4.38 -14.77
N LYS A 214 3.98 -3.92 -13.56
CA LYS A 214 4.94 -3.27 -12.66
C LYS A 214 5.98 -4.26 -12.09
N LEU A 215 5.78 -5.58 -12.26
CA LEU A 215 6.76 -6.60 -11.87
C LEU A 215 8.01 -6.60 -12.75
N GLU A 216 7.96 -6.04 -13.97
CA GLU A 216 9.12 -5.92 -14.87
C GLU A 216 10.28 -5.12 -14.26
N ASN A 217 9.98 -4.20 -13.36
CA ASN A 217 10.97 -3.32 -12.75
C ASN A 217 11.75 -3.96 -11.59
N TYR A 218 11.59 -5.27 -11.33
CA TYR A 218 12.28 -6.02 -10.25
C TYR A 218 12.22 -5.35 -8.87
N THR A 219 11.16 -4.64 -8.59
CA THR A 219 11.02 -3.87 -7.35
C THR A 219 10.77 -4.81 -6.18
N TRP A 220 11.64 -4.82 -5.21
CA TRP A 220 11.52 -5.59 -3.97
C TRP A 220 10.22 -5.31 -3.22
N TYR A 221 9.69 -4.13 -3.42
CA TYR A 221 8.47 -3.69 -2.78
C TYR A 221 7.35 -4.72 -2.89
N PHE A 222 7.05 -5.22 -4.10
CA PHE A 222 5.91 -6.11 -4.32
C PHE A 222 6.00 -7.41 -3.51
N TYR A 223 7.19 -7.95 -3.35
CA TYR A 223 7.42 -9.18 -2.58
C TYR A 223 7.32 -8.92 -1.08
N LEU A 224 8.00 -7.91 -0.58
CA LEU A 224 7.98 -7.56 0.84
C LEU A 224 6.58 -7.08 1.26
N ALA A 225 6.01 -6.14 0.53
CA ALA A 225 4.70 -5.58 0.80
C ALA A 225 3.58 -6.61 0.63
N GLY A 226 3.70 -7.52 -0.37
CA GLY A 226 2.78 -8.63 -0.53
C GLY A 226 2.74 -9.55 0.69
N LYS A 227 3.91 -9.92 1.26
CA LYS A 227 3.97 -10.74 2.49
C LYS A 227 3.40 -10.00 3.70
N ILE A 228 3.69 -8.71 3.85
CA ILE A 228 3.10 -7.88 4.90
C ILE A 228 1.59 -7.80 4.72
N ALA A 229 1.10 -7.51 3.51
CA ALA A 229 -0.32 -7.45 3.22
C ALA A 229 -1.02 -8.79 3.51
N LEU A 230 -0.41 -9.93 3.15
CA LEU A 230 -0.91 -11.26 3.47
C LEU A 230 -1.06 -11.48 4.98
N LEU A 231 -0.07 -11.05 5.78
CA LEU A 231 -0.13 -11.13 7.24
C LEU A 231 -1.34 -10.35 7.79
N PHE A 232 -1.60 -9.17 7.22
CA PHE A 232 -2.69 -8.31 7.66
C PHE A 232 -4.05 -8.63 7.00
N LYS A 233 -4.09 -9.39 5.89
CA LYS A 233 -5.32 -9.81 5.21
C LYS A 233 -6.33 -10.44 6.18
N THR A 234 -5.85 -11.20 7.17
CA THR A 234 -6.70 -11.86 8.17
C THR A 234 -7.23 -10.92 9.25
N MET A 235 -6.66 -9.72 9.37
CA MET A 235 -7.00 -8.74 10.41
C MET A 235 -8.02 -7.70 9.92
N PHE A 236 -8.10 -7.47 8.61
CA PHE A 236 -8.98 -6.48 8.02
C PHE A 236 -10.11 -7.14 7.23
N CYS A 237 -11.33 -6.64 7.41
CA CYS A 237 -12.50 -7.03 6.59
C CYS A 237 -12.62 -6.22 5.31
N SER A 238 -11.71 -5.29 5.06
CA SER A 238 -11.67 -4.44 3.87
C SER A 238 -10.35 -4.63 3.13
N LEU A 239 -10.26 -4.14 1.92
CA LEU A 239 -9.03 -4.17 1.11
C LEU A 239 -7.93 -3.21 1.64
N ALA A 240 -8.16 -2.51 2.75
CA ALA A 240 -7.18 -1.61 3.36
C ALA A 240 -5.85 -2.28 3.73
N TYR A 241 -5.84 -3.61 3.92
CA TYR A 241 -4.61 -4.35 4.23
C TYR A 241 -3.52 -4.22 3.16
N TYR A 242 -3.88 -3.92 1.91
CA TYR A 242 -2.90 -3.64 0.85
C TYR A 242 -2.09 -2.37 1.10
N ARG A 243 -2.62 -1.42 1.85
CA ARG A 243 -1.97 -0.14 2.19
C ARG A 243 -1.12 -0.20 3.45
N VAL A 244 -1.33 -1.24 4.29
CA VAL A 244 -0.60 -1.40 5.55
C VAL A 244 0.92 -1.35 5.38
N PRO A 245 1.54 -1.95 4.35
CA PRO A 245 2.99 -1.83 4.14
C PRO A 245 3.46 -0.37 4.08
N ASN A 246 2.75 0.50 3.36
CA ASN A 246 3.10 1.92 3.23
C ASN A 246 2.86 2.70 4.52
N LEU A 247 1.79 2.39 5.24
CA LEU A 247 1.53 2.96 6.57
C LEU A 247 2.66 2.60 7.55
N LEU A 248 3.17 1.36 7.50
CA LEU A 248 4.29 0.92 8.33
C LEU A 248 5.60 1.63 7.97
N LEU A 249 5.85 1.90 6.68
CA LEU A 249 7.01 2.68 6.25
C LEU A 249 6.94 4.10 6.83
N PHE A 250 5.79 4.76 6.75
CA PHE A 250 5.63 6.10 7.33
C PHE A 250 5.75 6.09 8.86
N ALA A 251 5.17 5.09 9.52
CA ALA A 251 5.32 4.91 10.97
C ALA A 251 6.78 4.68 11.38
N ALA A 252 7.56 3.93 10.59
CA ALA A 252 8.99 3.73 10.82
C ALA A 252 9.77 5.05 10.69
N LEU A 253 9.45 5.89 9.71
CA LEU A 253 10.03 7.23 9.58
C LEU A 253 9.66 8.13 10.77
N ALA A 254 8.40 8.12 11.19
CA ALA A 254 7.93 8.85 12.36
C ALA A 254 8.66 8.41 13.64
N PHE A 255 8.82 7.09 13.81
CA PHE A 255 9.59 6.53 14.92
C PHE A 255 11.06 6.94 14.89
N TYR A 256 11.69 6.89 13.72
CA TYR A 256 13.07 7.36 13.53
C TYR A 256 13.22 8.83 13.93
N PHE A 257 12.26 9.67 13.54
CA PHE A 257 12.23 11.07 13.93
C PHE A 257 12.15 11.26 15.44
N VAL A 258 11.18 10.61 16.11
CA VAL A 258 10.99 10.69 17.55
C VAL A 258 12.27 10.29 18.29
N ARG A 259 12.92 9.21 17.84
CA ARG A 259 14.19 8.75 18.44
C ARG A 259 15.33 9.75 18.29
N ASN A 260 15.34 10.52 17.19
CA ASN A 260 16.43 11.43 16.86
C ASN A 260 16.02 12.92 17.00
N ILE A 261 14.98 13.22 17.75
CA ILE A 261 14.41 14.58 17.85
C ILE A 261 15.42 15.64 18.29
N ARG A 262 16.37 15.27 19.14
CA ARG A 262 17.44 16.16 19.61
C ARG A 262 18.40 16.62 18.51
N GLN A 263 18.42 15.94 17.37
CA GLN A 263 19.26 16.32 16.22
C GLN A 263 18.65 17.49 15.43
N LYS A 264 17.43 17.95 15.79
CA LYS A 264 16.72 19.08 15.16
C LYS A 264 16.68 18.96 13.62
N ASN A 265 16.34 17.78 13.12
CA ASN A 265 16.33 17.51 11.69
C ASN A 265 15.09 18.09 11.01
N TRP A 266 15.24 19.26 10.38
CA TRP A 266 14.17 19.95 9.66
C TRP A 266 13.59 19.18 8.48
N LEU A 267 14.39 18.27 7.87
CA LEU A 267 13.87 17.42 6.78
C LEU A 267 12.70 16.56 7.24
N MET A 268 12.72 16.08 8.49
CA MET A 268 11.62 15.31 9.04
C MET A 268 10.36 16.15 9.24
N VAL A 269 10.52 17.41 9.60
CA VAL A 269 9.37 18.34 9.69
C VAL A 269 8.79 18.60 8.30
N ALA A 270 9.66 18.81 7.29
CA ALA A 270 9.25 18.97 5.91
C ALA A 270 8.47 17.74 5.39
N LEU A 271 8.91 16.52 5.73
CA LEU A 271 8.18 15.28 5.42
C LEU A 271 6.77 15.29 6.01
N GLY A 272 6.62 15.73 7.27
CA GLY A 272 5.33 15.78 7.95
C GLY A 272 4.38 16.85 7.41
N ILE A 273 4.90 17.93 6.83
CA ILE A 273 4.09 19.01 6.25
C ILE A 273 3.73 18.73 4.78
N CYS A 274 4.56 17.93 4.08
CA CYS A 274 4.41 17.70 2.65
C CYS A 274 3.18 16.82 2.34
N VAL A 275 2.18 17.40 1.69
CA VAL A 275 0.94 16.69 1.29
C VAL A 275 1.26 15.54 0.31
N GLN A 276 2.29 15.67 -0.53
CA GLN A 276 2.71 14.60 -1.41
C GLN A 276 3.21 13.37 -0.63
N SER A 277 3.84 13.57 0.52
CA SER A 277 4.23 12.46 1.41
C SER A 277 2.99 11.76 1.95
N TRP A 278 1.97 12.51 2.39
CA TRP A 278 0.72 11.90 2.86
C TRP A 278 0.06 11.07 1.77
N TYR A 279 0.05 11.59 0.54
CA TYR A 279 -0.49 10.89 -0.62
C TYR A 279 0.27 9.59 -0.87
N ILE A 280 1.62 9.62 -0.99
CA ILE A 280 2.45 8.45 -1.28
C ILE A 280 2.28 7.34 -0.23
N PHE A 281 2.18 7.69 1.05
CA PHE A 281 2.09 6.71 2.12
C PHE A 281 0.67 6.23 2.44
N SER A 282 -0.37 6.93 1.96
CA SER A 282 -1.77 6.57 2.24
C SER A 282 -2.38 5.61 1.24
N TYR A 283 -1.75 5.34 0.12
CA TYR A 283 -2.24 4.40 -0.87
C TYR A 283 -1.20 3.32 -1.22
N THR A 284 -1.61 2.33 -2.03
CA THR A 284 -0.74 1.21 -2.39
C THR A 284 0.14 1.59 -3.56
N THR A 285 1.43 1.81 -3.32
CA THR A 285 2.43 2.14 -4.34
C THR A 285 3.83 1.72 -3.93
N ALA A 286 4.66 1.33 -4.89
CA ALA A 286 6.08 1.06 -4.69
C ALA A 286 6.88 2.35 -4.38
N ASP A 287 6.38 3.51 -4.80
CA ASP A 287 7.02 4.80 -4.56
C ASP A 287 7.25 5.08 -3.06
N ALA A 288 6.42 4.52 -2.17
CA ALA A 288 6.58 4.67 -0.73
C ALA A 288 7.91 4.09 -0.22
N LEU A 289 8.33 2.93 -0.74
CA LEU A 289 9.62 2.33 -0.38
C LEU A 289 10.79 3.14 -0.93
N ASP A 290 10.74 3.47 -2.23
CA ASP A 290 11.81 4.24 -2.89
C ASP A 290 11.97 5.62 -2.24
N PHE A 291 10.85 6.30 -1.95
CA PHE A 291 10.85 7.57 -1.22
C PHE A 291 11.44 7.42 0.18
N THR A 292 11.07 6.38 0.93
CA THR A 292 11.60 6.12 2.28
C THR A 292 13.11 5.95 2.25
N ILE A 293 13.63 5.19 1.28
CA ILE A 293 15.06 4.93 1.15
C ILE A 293 15.79 6.19 0.70
N ALA A 294 15.27 6.92 -0.29
CA ALA A 294 15.83 8.19 -0.75
C ALA A 294 15.90 9.21 0.39
N PHE A 295 14.84 9.28 1.20
CA PHE A 295 14.79 10.14 2.38
C PHE A 295 15.80 9.73 3.44
N ALA A 296 15.94 8.42 3.73
CA ALA A 296 16.94 7.91 4.65
C ALA A 296 18.38 8.24 4.18
N ILE A 297 18.68 8.04 2.89
CA ILE A 297 19.99 8.43 2.31
C ILE A 297 20.23 9.92 2.47
N THR A 298 19.23 10.76 2.19
CA THR A 298 19.34 12.21 2.38
C THR A 298 19.63 12.58 3.83
N CYS A 299 18.98 11.93 4.79
CA CYS A 299 19.29 12.12 6.22
C CYS A 299 20.74 11.70 6.56
N LEU A 300 21.21 10.59 5.97
CA LEU A 300 22.61 10.17 6.15
C LEU A 300 23.61 11.18 5.57
N LEU A 301 23.30 11.78 4.43
CA LEU A 301 24.14 12.83 3.79
C LEU A 301 24.16 14.12 4.60
N CYS A 302 23.03 14.51 5.19
CA CYS A 302 22.93 15.74 5.97
C CYS A 302 23.55 15.64 7.38
N ASN A 303 23.84 14.43 7.88
CA ASN A 303 24.42 14.24 9.20
C ASN A 303 25.90 13.88 9.11
N PRO A 304 26.83 14.79 9.48
CA PRO A 304 28.28 14.54 9.43
C PRO A 304 28.76 13.34 10.27
N GLN A 305 27.97 12.94 11.28
CA GLN A 305 28.28 11.80 12.13
C GLN A 305 27.51 10.53 11.74
N SER A 306 26.90 10.53 10.54
CA SER A 306 26.12 9.40 10.06
C SER A 306 26.95 8.12 9.87
N LEU A 307 26.25 7.01 9.78
CA LEU A 307 26.84 5.72 9.43
C LEU A 307 27.58 5.80 8.09
N LEU A 308 27.05 6.56 7.11
CA LEU A 308 27.63 6.73 5.80
C LEU A 308 29.05 7.30 5.90
N TYR A 309 29.21 8.46 6.54
CA TYR A 309 30.50 9.12 6.66
C TYR A 309 31.48 8.31 7.51
N ARG A 310 31.04 7.78 8.65
CA ARG A 310 31.88 6.92 9.49
C ARG A 310 32.40 5.68 8.76
N THR A 311 31.63 5.17 7.79
CA THR A 311 32.02 4.00 6.99
C THR A 311 32.96 4.37 5.86
N VAL A 312 32.70 5.47 5.15
CA VAL A 312 33.50 5.93 4.01
C VAL A 312 34.87 6.51 4.46
N GLU A 313 34.91 7.21 5.58
CA GLU A 313 36.15 7.85 6.11
C GLU A 313 37.06 6.87 6.85
N LYS A 314 36.64 5.64 7.05
CA LYS A 314 37.40 4.66 7.82
C LYS A 314 38.63 4.18 7.03
N LYS A 315 39.82 4.39 7.60
CA LYS A 315 41.10 4.04 6.97
C LYS A 315 41.37 2.53 6.90
N LYS A 316 40.82 1.76 7.87
CA LYS A 316 40.97 0.30 7.93
C LYS A 316 39.62 -0.35 8.19
N LEU A 317 39.24 -1.28 7.32
CA LEU A 317 38.02 -2.06 7.46
C LEU A 317 38.23 -3.26 8.37
N CYS A 318 37.29 -3.55 9.21
CA CYS A 318 37.28 -4.73 10.06
C CYS A 318 35.97 -5.52 9.90
N ARG A 319 35.94 -6.77 10.37
CA ARG A 319 34.73 -7.62 10.27
C ARG A 319 33.47 -7.00 10.89
N ARG A 320 33.65 -6.12 11.87
CA ARG A 320 32.51 -5.42 12.54
C ARG A 320 31.87 -4.36 11.65
N ASP A 321 32.49 -3.98 10.54
CA ASP A 321 31.97 -2.98 9.60
C ASP A 321 31.09 -3.61 8.53
N ILE A 322 31.14 -4.94 8.35
CA ILE A 322 30.38 -5.67 7.33
C ILE A 322 28.89 -5.33 7.40
N PRO A 323 28.19 -5.32 8.56
CA PRO A 323 26.78 -4.97 8.62
C PRO A 323 26.47 -3.56 8.13
N ALA A 324 27.37 -2.58 8.39
CA ALA A 324 27.22 -1.22 7.93
C ALA A 324 27.34 -1.12 6.40
N PHE A 325 28.31 -1.80 5.80
CA PHE A 325 28.48 -1.88 4.36
C PHE A 325 27.30 -2.57 3.70
N LEU A 326 26.82 -3.68 4.26
CA LEU A 326 25.64 -4.38 3.73
C LEU A 326 24.40 -3.49 3.77
N LEU A 327 24.17 -2.79 4.88
CA LEU A 327 23.03 -1.87 5.00
C LEU A 327 23.11 -0.73 3.98
N LEU A 328 24.28 -0.09 3.85
CA LEU A 328 24.48 0.97 2.87
C LEU A 328 24.34 0.42 1.43
N GLY A 329 24.92 -0.75 1.17
CA GLY A 329 24.79 -1.41 -0.13
C GLY A 329 23.34 -1.73 -0.47
N LEU A 330 22.52 -2.20 0.49
CA LEU A 330 21.10 -2.42 0.31
C LEU A 330 20.34 -1.11 0.05
N LEU A 331 20.63 -0.04 0.78
CA LEU A 331 19.99 1.27 0.57
C LEU A 331 20.29 1.83 -0.83
N PHE A 332 21.56 1.91 -1.19
CA PHE A 332 21.97 2.46 -2.49
C PHE A 332 21.60 1.53 -3.65
N GLY A 333 21.72 0.22 -3.47
CA GLY A 333 21.31 -0.78 -4.47
C GLY A 333 19.82 -0.75 -4.74
N ASN A 334 18.99 -0.56 -3.70
CA ASN A 334 17.55 -0.45 -3.89
C ASN A 334 17.17 0.79 -4.71
N ILE A 335 17.80 1.95 -4.44
CA ILE A 335 17.57 3.16 -5.26
C ILE A 335 18.03 2.94 -6.71
N ALA A 336 19.12 2.20 -6.95
CA ALA A 336 19.58 1.88 -8.31
C ALA A 336 18.62 0.99 -9.07
N LEU A 337 17.89 0.11 -8.38
CA LEU A 337 16.89 -0.80 -8.94
C LEU A 337 15.47 -0.22 -8.91
N GLY A 338 15.26 0.87 -8.21
CA GLY A 338 13.97 1.53 -8.04
C GLY A 338 13.62 2.44 -9.22
N LYS A 339 12.67 3.32 -8.97
CA LYS A 339 12.16 4.25 -9.99
C LYS A 339 13.23 5.25 -10.42
N GLN A 340 13.39 5.44 -11.72
CA GLN A 340 14.46 6.27 -12.31
C GLN A 340 14.56 7.69 -11.75
N CYS A 341 13.46 8.30 -11.32
CA CYS A 341 13.46 9.64 -10.73
C CYS A 341 14.31 9.72 -9.44
N TYR A 342 14.53 8.62 -8.74
CA TYR A 342 15.35 8.59 -7.52
C TYR A 342 16.84 8.40 -7.80
N LEU A 343 17.26 8.11 -9.04
CA LEU A 343 18.68 8.02 -9.42
C LEU A 343 19.44 9.32 -9.17
N ALA A 344 18.74 10.46 -9.19
CA ALA A 344 19.33 11.75 -8.81
C ALA A 344 19.93 11.74 -7.40
N ILE A 345 19.39 10.95 -6.48
CA ILE A 345 19.92 10.79 -5.11
C ILE A 345 21.28 10.08 -5.12
N LEU A 346 21.48 9.10 -6.02
CA LEU A 346 22.78 8.44 -6.18
C LEU A 346 23.83 9.41 -6.70
N ALA A 347 23.49 10.19 -7.73
CA ALA A 347 24.38 11.20 -8.29
C ALA A 347 24.75 12.26 -7.25
N LEU A 348 23.76 12.78 -6.51
CA LEU A 348 23.97 13.73 -5.42
C LEU A 348 24.87 13.13 -4.32
N SER A 349 24.61 11.89 -3.92
CA SER A 349 25.38 11.19 -2.90
C SER A 349 26.84 11.05 -3.31
N PHE A 350 27.08 10.60 -4.54
CA PHE A 350 28.42 10.50 -5.10
C PHE A 350 29.14 11.85 -5.09
N PHE A 351 28.47 12.90 -5.56
CA PHE A 351 29.05 14.25 -5.62
C PHE A 351 29.41 14.78 -4.23
N VAL A 352 28.51 14.66 -3.26
CA VAL A 352 28.74 15.09 -1.87
C VAL A 352 29.91 14.33 -1.23
N LEU A 353 29.96 13.01 -1.42
CA LEU A 353 31.07 12.19 -0.90
C LEU A 353 32.40 12.55 -1.57
N LEU A 354 32.39 12.77 -2.88
CA LEU A 354 33.60 13.20 -3.63
C LEU A 354 34.13 14.55 -3.13
N LEU A 355 33.24 15.54 -3.00
CA LEU A 355 33.61 16.86 -2.48
C LEU A 355 34.22 16.75 -1.08
N ARG A 356 33.62 15.94 -0.23
CA ARG A 356 34.11 15.75 1.14
C ARG A 356 35.47 15.07 1.17
N LEU A 357 35.71 14.07 0.32
CA LEU A 357 37.04 13.43 0.20
C LEU A 357 38.11 14.37 -0.34
N ILE A 358 37.78 15.27 -1.26
CA ILE A 358 38.68 16.29 -1.78
C ILE A 358 39.03 17.28 -0.65
N TRP A 359 38.01 17.78 0.07
CA TRP A 359 38.20 18.78 1.13
C TRP A 359 39.01 18.25 2.31
N GLN A 360 38.84 16.96 2.66
CA GLN A 360 39.66 16.35 3.73
C GLN A 360 41.12 16.17 3.38
N LYS A 361 41.50 16.23 2.08
CA LYS A 361 42.86 16.13 1.62
C LYS A 361 43.58 17.49 1.59
N ASP A 362 42.85 18.60 1.81
CA ASP A 362 43.42 19.94 1.76
C ASP A 362 44.21 20.22 3.06
N PRO A 363 45.58 20.35 2.99
CA PRO A 363 46.41 20.54 4.18
C PRO A 363 46.28 21.95 4.77
N LEU A 364 45.53 22.85 4.15
CA LEU A 364 45.33 24.22 4.63
C LEU A 364 44.33 24.37 5.76
N GLN A 365 43.66 23.29 6.18
CA GLN A 365 42.72 23.28 7.31
C GLN A 365 43.24 22.53 8.55
N LYS A 366 44.55 22.29 8.65
CA LYS A 366 45.17 21.78 9.88
C LYS A 366 45.88 22.92 10.63
#